data_bbeb9b98c530f1e71ce1a227f9a0ffdc
#
_entry.id   bbeb9b98c530f1e71ce1a227f9a0ffdc
#
_cell.length_a   1.000
_cell.length_b   1.000
_cell.length_c   1.000
_cell.angle_alpha   90.00
_cell.angle_beta   90.00
_cell.angle_gamma   90.00
#
_symmetry.space_group_name_H-M   'P 1'
#
loop_
_entity.id
_entity.type
_entity.pdbx_description
1 polymer ?
#
loop_
_entity_poly.entity_id
_entity_poly.type
_entity_poly.pdbx_seq_one_letter_code
_entity_poly.pdbx_strand_id
1 'polypeptide(L)'
;GCDRGILLCDKKFAGADTFATSQTLASAIRSKLPEFDLVMCGQFASDGDTAQTGPSLARKLNIPQVTYVKDILDIDLKILKVLKEVEDKFEKLEVKLPALLCINKPDIELRRPLIDGFIKAQNTKIEVYNAQDISVDIDKVGLKGSPTYVSKAFRPEIKHEGSIIVYEGKKSIETFAEKLREYGVKNV
;
A
#
# COMPACT_ATOMS: atom_id res chain seq x y z
N GLY A 1 2.22 6.84 -18.07
CA GLY A 1 3.67 6.67 -18.07
C GLY A 1 4.09 5.19 -18.04
N CYS A 2 3.12 4.24 -17.90
CA CYS A 2 3.41 2.81 -17.98
C CYS A 2 3.42 2.32 -19.44
N ASP A 3 4.21 1.30 -19.73
CA ASP A 3 4.30 0.70 -21.06
C ASP A 3 3.27 -0.40 -21.28
N ARG A 4 2.83 -1.07 -20.22
CA ARG A 4 1.83 -2.13 -20.24
C ARG A 4 0.85 -1.98 -19.09
N GLY A 5 -0.39 -2.44 -19.28
CA GLY A 5 -1.39 -2.60 -18.25
C GLY A 5 -1.94 -4.02 -18.26
N ILE A 6 -1.94 -4.67 -17.10
CA ILE A 6 -2.48 -6.02 -16.93
C ILE A 6 -3.61 -5.96 -15.89
N LEU A 7 -4.77 -6.47 -16.27
CA LEU A 7 -5.93 -6.62 -15.41
C LEU A 7 -6.17 -8.11 -15.13
N LEU A 8 -6.15 -8.49 -13.87
CA LEU A 8 -6.54 -9.82 -13.42
C LEU A 8 -8.05 -9.79 -13.08
N CYS A 9 -8.88 -10.45 -13.88
CA CYS A 9 -10.33 -10.42 -13.75
C CYS A 9 -10.93 -11.81 -13.86
N ASP A 10 -11.36 -12.35 -12.72
CA ASP A 10 -12.10 -13.62 -12.64
C ASP A 10 -12.99 -13.60 -11.38
N LYS A 11 -14.19 -14.20 -11.48
CA LYS A 11 -15.07 -14.41 -10.31
C LYS A 11 -14.39 -15.23 -9.20
N LYS A 12 -13.44 -16.10 -9.57
CA LYS A 12 -12.65 -16.91 -8.64
C LYS A 12 -11.71 -16.09 -7.76
N PHE A 13 -11.39 -14.85 -8.10
CA PHE A 13 -10.57 -13.95 -7.29
C PHE A 13 -11.36 -13.17 -6.24
N ALA A 14 -12.70 -13.20 -6.31
CA ALA A 14 -13.57 -12.44 -5.43
C ALA A 14 -13.43 -12.87 -3.96
N GLY A 15 -13.49 -11.89 -3.05
CA GLY A 15 -13.43 -12.11 -1.61
C GLY A 15 -12.06 -12.53 -1.07
N ALA A 16 -10.99 -12.35 -1.87
CA ALA A 16 -9.63 -12.64 -1.48
C ALA A 16 -9.16 -11.73 -0.34
N ASP A 17 -8.55 -12.33 0.68
CA ASP A 17 -7.73 -11.59 1.64
C ASP A 17 -6.33 -11.26 1.08
N THR A 18 -5.45 -10.66 1.87
CA THR A 18 -4.09 -10.31 1.44
C THR A 18 -3.25 -11.52 1.06
N PHE A 19 -3.49 -12.67 1.68
CA PHE A 19 -2.78 -13.91 1.39
C PHE A 19 -3.17 -14.46 0.02
N ALA A 20 -4.47 -14.60 -0.27
CA ALA A 20 -4.97 -15.07 -1.56
C ALA A 20 -4.71 -14.06 -2.68
N THR A 21 -4.81 -12.76 -2.40
CA THR A 21 -4.46 -11.68 -3.34
C THR A 21 -2.99 -11.77 -3.76
N SER A 22 -2.08 -11.92 -2.80
CA SER A 22 -0.65 -12.06 -3.11
C SER A 22 -0.33 -13.35 -3.88
N GLN A 23 -1.12 -14.42 -3.70
CA GLN A 23 -1.01 -15.65 -4.49
C GLN A 23 -1.38 -15.42 -5.96
N THR A 24 -2.49 -14.73 -6.19
CA THR A 24 -2.94 -14.37 -7.54
C THR A 24 -1.91 -13.50 -8.25
N LEU A 25 -1.40 -12.47 -7.57
CA LEU A 25 -0.38 -11.56 -8.11
C LEU A 25 0.94 -12.30 -8.41
N ALA A 26 1.41 -13.16 -7.51
CA ALA A 26 2.63 -13.93 -7.72
C ALA A 26 2.54 -14.85 -8.93
N SER A 27 1.38 -15.51 -9.12
CA SER A 27 1.15 -16.37 -10.28
C SER A 27 1.13 -15.57 -11.58
N ALA A 28 0.49 -14.41 -11.58
CA ALA A 28 0.45 -13.51 -12.73
C ALA A 28 1.87 -13.00 -13.09
N ILE A 29 2.64 -12.56 -12.11
CA ILE A 29 4.02 -12.06 -12.33
C ILE A 29 4.88 -13.18 -12.93
N ARG A 30 4.87 -14.38 -12.36
CA ARG A 30 5.66 -15.50 -12.88
C ARG A 30 5.27 -15.89 -14.30
N SER A 31 3.99 -15.85 -14.65
CA SER A 31 3.52 -16.31 -15.95
C SER A 31 3.58 -15.25 -17.06
N LYS A 32 3.41 -13.97 -16.71
CA LYS A 32 3.27 -12.87 -17.68
C LYS A 32 4.41 -11.87 -17.67
N LEU A 33 5.20 -11.86 -16.59
CA LEU A 33 6.33 -10.95 -16.37
C LEU A 33 7.50 -11.71 -15.75
N PRO A 34 8.01 -12.80 -16.37
CA PRO A 34 9.05 -13.64 -15.77
C PRO A 34 10.38 -12.92 -15.57
N GLU A 35 10.62 -11.89 -16.38
CA GLU A 35 11.84 -11.07 -16.33
C GLU A 35 11.50 -9.69 -15.74
N PHE A 36 11.68 -9.54 -14.45
CA PHE A 36 11.53 -8.28 -13.74
C PHE A 36 12.70 -8.06 -12.79
N ASP A 37 13.12 -6.83 -12.63
CA ASP A 37 14.17 -6.44 -11.69
C ASP A 37 13.58 -5.95 -10.36
N LEU A 38 12.44 -5.28 -10.41
CA LEU A 38 11.85 -4.65 -9.23
C LEU A 38 10.33 -4.74 -9.24
N VAL A 39 9.76 -5.10 -8.10
CA VAL A 39 8.33 -4.97 -7.81
C VAL A 39 8.14 -3.81 -6.85
N MET A 40 7.27 -2.87 -7.18
CA MET A 40 6.94 -1.74 -6.30
C MET A 40 5.46 -1.81 -5.89
N CYS A 41 5.20 -1.72 -4.61
CA CYS A 41 3.86 -1.65 -4.03
C CYS A 41 3.74 -0.39 -3.16
N GLY A 42 2.51 0.07 -2.92
CA GLY A 42 2.25 0.97 -1.81
C GLY A 42 2.46 0.25 -0.48
N GLN A 43 2.65 1.01 0.60
CA GLN A 43 2.84 0.44 1.93
C GLN A 43 1.58 -0.30 2.41
N PHE A 44 0.42 0.30 2.23
CA PHE A 44 -0.89 -0.29 2.57
C PHE A 44 -2.01 0.33 1.71
N ALA A 45 -3.17 -0.30 1.73
CA ALA A 45 -4.38 0.18 1.07
C ALA A 45 -5.32 0.82 2.11
N SER A 46 -6.02 1.88 1.72
CA SER A 46 -6.91 2.64 2.61
C SER A 46 -8.16 1.87 3.07
N ASP A 47 -8.52 0.82 2.36
CA ASP A 47 -9.68 -0.03 2.66
C ASP A 47 -9.38 -1.16 3.66
N GLY A 48 -8.14 -1.63 3.73
CA GLY A 48 -7.76 -2.77 4.57
C GLY A 48 -6.66 -2.47 5.59
N ASP A 49 -5.82 -1.51 5.34
CA ASP A 49 -4.75 -1.00 6.21
C ASP A 49 -3.86 -2.09 6.88
N THR A 50 -3.65 -3.20 6.19
CA THR A 50 -2.97 -4.37 6.76
C THR A 50 -1.47 -4.40 6.50
N ALA A 51 -0.97 -3.67 5.50
CA ALA A 51 0.43 -3.64 5.05
C ALA A 51 1.04 -5.03 4.70
N GLN A 52 0.21 -6.04 4.43
CA GLN A 52 0.65 -7.44 4.30
C GLN A 52 0.83 -7.91 2.86
N THR A 53 0.16 -7.28 1.89
CA THR A 53 0.14 -7.77 0.50
C THR A 53 1.53 -7.78 -0.13
N GLY A 54 2.30 -6.70 0.01
CA GLY A 54 3.66 -6.60 -0.51
C GLY A 54 4.61 -7.66 0.07
N PRO A 55 4.78 -7.75 1.41
CA PRO A 55 5.59 -8.77 2.05
C PRO A 55 5.20 -10.20 1.69
N SER A 56 3.90 -10.49 1.64
CA SER A 56 3.39 -11.80 1.24
C SER A 56 3.71 -12.12 -0.22
N LEU A 57 3.60 -11.13 -1.11
CA LEU A 57 3.96 -11.24 -2.52
C LEU A 57 5.45 -11.53 -2.69
N ALA A 58 6.32 -10.79 -2.01
CA ALA A 58 7.76 -11.00 -2.05
C ALA A 58 8.14 -12.42 -1.59
N ARG A 59 7.53 -12.88 -0.50
CA ARG A 59 7.74 -14.26 -0.02
C ARG A 59 7.32 -15.30 -1.05
N LYS A 60 6.16 -15.10 -1.71
CA LYS A 60 5.68 -15.99 -2.75
C LYS A 60 6.57 -15.96 -3.99
N LEU A 61 7.10 -14.82 -4.37
CA LEU A 61 8.05 -14.69 -5.48
C LEU A 61 9.46 -15.21 -5.12
N ASN A 62 9.74 -15.42 -3.83
CA ASN A 62 11.04 -15.81 -3.29
C ASN A 62 12.14 -14.77 -3.58
N ILE A 63 11.80 -13.48 -3.38
CA ILE A 63 12.70 -12.34 -3.55
C ILE A 63 12.83 -11.56 -2.24
N PRO A 64 13.96 -10.86 -2.02
CA PRO A 64 14.12 -9.96 -0.89
C PRO A 64 13.11 -8.80 -0.96
N GLN A 65 12.79 -8.22 0.20
CA GLN A 65 11.85 -7.10 0.30
C GLN A 65 12.31 -6.05 1.31
N VAL A 66 11.90 -4.80 1.07
CA VAL A 66 12.01 -3.71 2.04
C VAL A 66 10.67 -3.00 2.14
N THR A 67 10.18 -2.85 3.38
CA THR A 67 8.95 -2.09 3.70
C THR A 67 9.31 -0.69 4.21
N TYR A 68 8.33 0.22 4.19
CA TYR A 68 8.49 1.61 4.65
C TYR A 68 9.61 2.35 3.91
N VAL A 69 9.78 2.06 2.62
CA VAL A 69 10.79 2.75 1.80
C VAL A 69 10.34 4.19 1.57
N LYS A 70 11.17 5.13 1.99
CA LYS A 70 10.97 6.57 1.85
C LYS A 70 11.57 7.08 0.54
N ASP A 71 12.74 6.57 0.18
CA ASP A 71 13.48 7.01 -1.00
C ASP A 71 14.37 5.91 -1.59
N ILE A 72 14.68 6.01 -2.87
CA ILE A 72 15.65 5.20 -3.59
C ILE A 72 16.88 6.07 -3.80
N LEU A 73 17.96 5.75 -3.08
CA LEU A 73 19.15 6.58 -3.05
C LEU A 73 20.07 6.34 -4.25
N ASP A 74 20.19 5.08 -4.68
CA ASP A 74 21.12 4.69 -5.73
C ASP A 74 20.75 3.31 -6.32
N ILE A 75 21.11 3.08 -7.58
CA ILE A 75 20.96 1.80 -8.27
C ILE A 75 22.28 1.49 -8.95
N ASP A 76 22.93 0.43 -8.49
CA ASP A 76 24.17 -0.07 -9.10
C ASP A 76 23.96 -1.52 -9.56
N LEU A 77 23.99 -1.75 -10.87
CA LEU A 77 23.88 -3.04 -11.59
C LEU A 77 22.83 -4.02 -11.03
N LYS A 78 23.05 -4.55 -9.83
CA LYS A 78 22.18 -5.54 -9.16
C LYS A 78 21.91 -5.23 -7.69
N ILE A 79 22.34 -4.07 -7.21
CA ILE A 79 22.16 -3.63 -5.83
C ILE A 79 21.40 -2.31 -5.83
N LEU A 80 20.33 -2.28 -5.07
CA LEU A 80 19.50 -1.11 -4.84
C LEU A 80 19.79 -0.58 -3.44
N LYS A 81 20.12 0.72 -3.32
CA LYS A 81 20.26 1.40 -2.03
C LYS A 81 19.00 2.20 -1.73
N VAL A 82 18.39 1.92 -0.60
CA VAL A 82 17.14 2.54 -0.21
C VAL A 82 17.21 3.18 1.17
N LEU A 83 16.41 4.21 1.37
CA LEU A 83 16.16 4.82 2.67
C LEU A 83 14.84 4.28 3.22
N LYS A 84 14.92 3.58 4.34
CA LYS A 84 13.76 3.05 5.06
C LYS A 84 13.45 3.92 6.27
N GLU A 85 12.18 4.20 6.50
CA GLU A 85 11.68 4.87 7.69
C GLU A 85 11.35 3.85 8.79
N VAL A 86 11.88 4.05 10.00
CA VAL A 86 11.67 3.17 11.16
C VAL A 86 11.41 4.03 12.38
N GLU A 87 10.16 4.16 12.79
CA GLU A 87 9.75 5.03 13.90
C GLU A 87 10.36 6.44 13.76
N ASP A 88 11.31 6.79 14.63
CA ASP A 88 11.97 8.09 14.63
C ASP A 88 13.34 8.11 13.91
N LYS A 89 13.63 7.07 13.11
CA LYS A 89 14.94 6.88 12.47
C LYS A 89 14.82 6.57 11.00
N PHE A 90 15.92 6.79 10.30
CA PHE A 90 16.08 6.33 8.92
C PHE A 90 17.24 5.32 8.85
N GLU A 91 17.00 4.21 8.15
CA GLU A 91 18.00 3.20 7.87
C GLU A 91 18.34 3.21 6.38
N LYS A 92 19.63 3.19 6.05
CA LYS A 92 20.10 2.94 4.69
C LYS A 92 20.34 1.46 4.52
N LEU A 93 19.67 0.86 3.55
CA LEU A 93 19.75 -0.57 3.27
C LEU A 93 20.21 -0.81 1.85
N GLU A 94 20.97 -1.88 1.66
CA GLU A 94 21.32 -2.43 0.35
C GLU A 94 20.52 -3.70 0.13
N VAL A 95 19.86 -3.81 -1.01
CA VAL A 95 19.07 -4.97 -1.39
C VAL A 95 19.46 -5.45 -2.79
N LYS A 96 19.64 -6.77 -2.94
CA LYS A 96 19.93 -7.39 -4.24
C LYS A 96 18.66 -7.50 -5.08
N LEU A 97 18.78 -7.18 -6.36
CA LEU A 97 17.72 -7.39 -7.35
C LEU A 97 17.71 -8.88 -7.84
N PRO A 98 16.53 -9.42 -8.22
CA PRO A 98 15.22 -8.79 -8.14
C PRO A 98 14.74 -8.63 -6.70
N ALA A 99 14.02 -7.55 -6.41
CA ALA A 99 13.52 -7.22 -5.07
C ALA A 99 12.09 -6.67 -5.10
N LEU A 100 11.45 -6.58 -3.91
CA LEU A 100 10.18 -5.89 -3.74
C LEU A 100 10.33 -4.76 -2.74
N LEU A 101 9.82 -3.59 -3.10
CA LEU A 101 9.74 -2.42 -2.23
C LEU A 101 8.29 -2.06 -1.93
N CYS A 102 7.99 -1.87 -0.63
CA CYS A 102 6.76 -1.22 -0.21
C CYS A 102 7.06 0.24 0.09
N ILE A 103 6.58 1.12 -0.79
CA ILE A 103 6.87 2.55 -0.74
C ILE A 103 5.92 3.22 0.24
N ASN A 104 6.49 3.93 1.20
CA ASN A 104 5.75 4.86 2.06
C ASN A 104 5.51 6.17 1.28
N LYS A 105 4.72 7.08 1.83
CA LYS A 105 4.43 8.36 1.18
C LYS A 105 5.73 9.09 0.80
N PRO A 106 6.08 9.19 -0.48
CA PRO A 106 7.27 9.90 -0.92
C PRO A 106 7.01 11.41 -0.84
N ASP A 107 8.07 12.19 -0.63
CA ASP A 107 8.02 13.66 -0.69
C ASP A 107 8.18 14.17 -2.14
N ILE A 108 7.62 13.42 -3.09
CA ILE A 108 7.69 13.70 -4.53
C ILE A 108 6.31 14.06 -5.06
N GLU A 109 6.22 15.14 -5.80
CA GLU A 109 5.00 15.46 -6.54
C GLU A 109 4.79 14.47 -7.69
N LEU A 110 3.55 14.01 -7.85
CA LEU A 110 3.19 13.15 -8.97
C LEU A 110 3.35 13.91 -10.29
N ARG A 111 4.08 13.32 -11.21
CA ARG A 111 4.15 13.84 -12.58
C ARG A 111 2.77 13.83 -13.22
N ARG A 112 2.37 14.98 -13.77
CA ARG A 112 1.14 15.07 -14.55
C ARG A 112 1.38 14.42 -15.92
N PRO A 113 0.38 13.71 -16.47
CA PRO A 113 0.47 13.16 -17.81
C PRO A 113 0.70 14.27 -18.83
N LEU A 114 1.62 14.05 -19.75
CA LEU A 114 1.76 14.88 -20.95
C LEU A 114 0.65 14.52 -21.95
N ILE A 115 0.31 15.41 -22.86
CA ILE A 115 -0.73 15.19 -23.88
C ILE A 115 -0.45 13.93 -24.70
N ASP A 116 0.79 13.75 -25.17
CA ASP A 116 1.19 12.56 -25.94
C ASP A 116 1.07 11.28 -25.11
N GLY A 117 1.43 11.33 -23.83
CA GLY A 117 1.26 10.21 -22.89
C GLY A 117 -0.21 9.86 -22.67
N PHE A 118 -1.09 10.85 -22.62
CA PHE A 118 -2.53 10.63 -22.50
C PHE A 118 -3.11 9.98 -23.76
N ILE A 119 -2.73 10.46 -24.97
CA ILE A 119 -3.14 9.87 -26.24
C ILE A 119 -2.63 8.43 -26.36
N LYS A 120 -1.36 8.17 -26.00
CA LYS A 120 -0.77 6.83 -25.99
C LYS A 120 -1.57 5.90 -25.05
N ALA A 121 -1.90 6.36 -23.84
CA ALA A 121 -2.65 5.57 -22.88
C ALA A 121 -4.05 5.19 -23.35
N GLN A 122 -4.78 6.09 -24.02
CA GLN A 122 -6.09 5.80 -24.60
C GLN A 122 -6.03 4.74 -25.71
N ASN A 123 -4.94 4.67 -26.46
CA ASN A 123 -4.75 3.69 -27.53
C ASN A 123 -4.07 2.39 -27.07
N THR A 124 -3.61 2.33 -25.82
CA THR A 124 -2.96 1.13 -25.26
C THR A 124 -4.01 0.13 -24.79
N LYS A 125 -3.95 -1.09 -25.34
CA LYS A 125 -4.84 -2.18 -24.94
C LYS A 125 -4.38 -2.74 -23.59
N ILE A 126 -5.27 -2.76 -22.60
CA ILE A 126 -5.06 -3.46 -21.33
C ILE A 126 -5.23 -4.97 -21.57
N GLU A 127 -4.24 -5.74 -21.16
CA GLU A 127 -4.28 -7.19 -21.21
C GLU A 127 -5.14 -7.72 -20.06
N VAL A 128 -6.13 -8.56 -20.36
CA VAL A 128 -7.03 -9.12 -19.34
C VAL A 128 -6.78 -10.61 -19.20
N TYR A 129 -6.50 -11.05 -17.98
CA TYR A 129 -6.21 -12.45 -17.68
C TYR A 129 -7.14 -12.98 -16.57
N ASN A 130 -7.61 -14.21 -16.74
CA ASN A 130 -8.37 -14.97 -15.77
C ASN A 130 -7.48 -15.98 -15.02
N ALA A 131 -8.05 -16.79 -14.14
CA ALA A 131 -7.32 -17.76 -13.33
C ALA A 131 -6.59 -18.83 -14.17
N GLN A 132 -7.18 -19.26 -15.31
CA GLN A 132 -6.55 -20.25 -16.20
C GLN A 132 -5.35 -19.65 -16.94
N ASP A 133 -5.46 -18.39 -17.39
CA ASP A 133 -4.41 -17.70 -18.15
C ASP A 133 -3.13 -17.52 -17.35
N ILE A 134 -3.22 -17.44 -16.02
CA ILE A 134 -2.07 -17.30 -15.10
C ILE A 134 -1.71 -18.61 -14.40
N SER A 135 -2.33 -19.72 -14.78
CA SER A 135 -2.07 -21.07 -14.26
C SER A 135 -2.06 -21.15 -12.74
N VAL A 136 -2.96 -20.41 -12.07
CA VAL A 136 -3.04 -20.39 -10.61
C VAL A 136 -3.94 -21.53 -10.11
N ASP A 137 -3.55 -22.11 -8.97
CA ASP A 137 -4.37 -23.08 -8.25
C ASP A 137 -5.61 -22.39 -7.69
N ILE A 138 -6.80 -22.77 -8.20
CA ILE A 138 -8.09 -22.17 -7.86
C ILE A 138 -8.47 -22.36 -6.39
N ASP A 139 -7.88 -23.34 -5.71
CA ASP A 139 -8.10 -23.59 -4.29
C ASP A 139 -7.29 -22.67 -3.37
N LYS A 140 -6.36 -21.92 -3.97
CA LYS A 140 -5.46 -20.98 -3.27
C LYS A 140 -5.74 -19.52 -3.57
N VAL A 141 -6.84 -19.20 -4.25
CA VAL A 141 -7.24 -17.83 -4.60
C VAL A 141 -8.67 -17.53 -4.17
N GLY A 142 -9.02 -16.23 -4.21
CA GLY A 142 -10.33 -15.77 -3.81
C GLY A 142 -10.68 -16.12 -2.37
N LEU A 143 -11.96 -16.18 -2.07
CA LEU A 143 -12.46 -16.53 -0.74
C LEU A 143 -12.00 -17.93 -0.29
N LYS A 144 -11.92 -18.89 -1.22
CA LYS A 144 -11.54 -20.27 -0.91
C LYS A 144 -10.07 -20.36 -0.45
N GLY A 145 -9.19 -19.57 -1.04
CA GLY A 145 -7.77 -19.51 -0.69
C GLY A 145 -7.43 -18.57 0.46
N SER A 146 -8.43 -17.89 1.02
CA SER A 146 -8.26 -16.89 2.07
C SER A 146 -8.34 -17.51 3.45
N PRO A 147 -7.29 -17.46 4.29
CA PRO A 147 -7.34 -17.87 5.68
C PRO A 147 -8.21 -16.96 6.57
N THR A 148 -8.54 -15.76 6.08
CA THR A 148 -9.38 -14.78 6.79
C THR A 148 -10.57 -14.33 5.93
N TYR A 149 -11.65 -13.90 6.57
CA TYR A 149 -12.80 -13.30 5.90
C TYR A 149 -13.44 -12.22 6.75
N VAL A 150 -14.11 -11.26 6.10
CA VAL A 150 -14.86 -10.20 6.80
C VAL A 150 -16.14 -10.80 7.35
N SER A 151 -16.24 -10.96 8.67
CA SER A 151 -17.44 -11.48 9.33
C SER A 151 -18.52 -10.42 9.55
N LYS A 152 -18.12 -9.16 9.77
CA LYS A 152 -19.04 -8.03 10.01
C LYS A 152 -18.40 -6.71 9.64
N ALA A 153 -19.15 -5.86 8.96
CA ALA A 153 -18.79 -4.47 8.73
C ALA A 153 -19.80 -3.56 9.45
N PHE A 154 -19.31 -2.48 10.09
CA PHE A 154 -20.15 -1.48 10.73
C PHE A 154 -19.51 -0.11 10.61
N ARG A 155 -20.34 0.93 10.65
CA ARG A 155 -19.85 2.29 10.78
C ARG A 155 -19.71 2.61 12.26
N PRO A 156 -18.51 3.02 12.74
CA PRO A 156 -18.38 3.49 14.10
C PRO A 156 -19.22 4.75 14.30
N GLU A 157 -20.02 4.78 15.37
CA GLU A 157 -20.67 6.01 15.80
C GLU A 157 -19.60 6.88 16.48
N ILE A 158 -19.15 7.91 15.77
CA ILE A 158 -18.24 8.89 16.36
C ILE A 158 -19.08 9.81 17.24
N LYS A 159 -19.08 9.56 18.53
CA LYS A 159 -19.62 10.49 19.51
C LYS A 159 -18.62 11.63 19.68
N HIS A 160 -18.95 12.78 19.15
CA HIS A 160 -18.19 13.99 19.42
C HIS A 160 -18.56 14.50 20.83
N GLU A 161 -17.87 14.00 21.84
CA GLU A 161 -17.94 14.54 23.19
C GLU A 161 -16.99 15.74 23.28
N GLY A 162 -17.41 16.84 22.70
CA GLY A 162 -16.68 18.10 22.75
C GLY A 162 -17.55 19.21 23.33
N SER A 163 -16.96 20.17 24.01
CA SER A 163 -17.60 21.41 24.40
C SER A 163 -17.03 22.58 23.63
N ILE A 164 -17.91 23.43 23.10
CA ILE A 164 -17.50 24.66 22.42
C ILE A 164 -17.46 25.77 23.49
N ILE A 165 -16.31 26.38 23.68
CA ILE A 165 -16.15 27.54 24.56
C ILE A 165 -16.11 28.77 23.65
N VAL A 166 -17.15 29.55 23.70
CA VAL A 166 -17.21 30.82 22.96
C VAL A 166 -16.36 31.86 23.67
N TYR A 167 -15.57 32.61 22.90
CA TYR A 167 -14.74 33.66 23.48
C TYR A 167 -15.61 34.86 23.96
N GLU A 168 -15.60 35.06 25.27
CA GLU A 168 -16.29 36.17 25.97
C GLU A 168 -15.32 36.97 26.85
N GLY A 169 -14.05 37.05 26.45
CA GLY A 169 -13.00 37.73 27.18
C GLY A 169 -12.18 36.80 28.11
N LYS A 170 -11.55 37.38 29.13
CA LYS A 170 -10.57 36.67 29.98
C LYS A 170 -11.10 35.41 30.66
N LYS A 171 -12.38 35.42 31.05
CA LYS A 171 -13.05 34.28 31.72
C LYS A 171 -13.10 33.03 30.86
N SER A 172 -13.34 33.17 29.55
CA SER A 172 -13.36 32.03 28.64
C SER A 172 -11.98 31.41 28.44
N ILE A 173 -10.91 32.21 28.51
CA ILE A 173 -9.53 31.73 28.46
C ILE A 173 -9.21 30.92 29.72
N GLU A 174 -9.62 31.38 30.87
CA GLU A 174 -9.43 30.67 32.15
C GLU A 174 -10.16 29.34 32.15
N THR A 175 -11.44 29.31 31.72
CA THR A 175 -12.20 28.06 31.56
C THR A 175 -11.57 27.09 30.58
N PHE A 176 -11.03 27.60 29.47
CA PHE A 176 -10.32 26.75 28.49
C PHE A 176 -9.04 26.16 29.07
N ALA A 177 -8.24 26.96 29.77
CA ALA A 177 -7.03 26.53 30.44
C ALA A 177 -7.30 25.46 31.51
N GLU A 178 -8.38 25.64 32.31
CA GLU A 178 -8.81 24.61 33.26
C GLU A 178 -9.16 23.30 32.60
N LYS A 179 -9.95 23.34 31.52
CA LYS A 179 -10.26 22.14 30.74
C LYS A 179 -9.03 21.46 30.17
N LEU A 180 -8.06 22.18 29.63
CA LEU A 180 -6.82 21.61 29.14
C LEU A 180 -6.03 20.89 30.26
N ARG A 181 -6.02 21.47 31.48
CA ARG A 181 -5.40 20.82 32.65
C ARG A 181 -6.11 19.53 33.04
N GLU A 182 -7.45 19.50 33.00
CA GLU A 182 -8.25 18.27 33.22
C GLU A 182 -7.86 17.15 32.22
N TYR A 183 -7.53 17.49 30.98
CA TYR A 183 -7.04 16.56 29.96
C TYR A 183 -5.53 16.27 30.04
N GLY A 184 -4.86 16.74 31.11
CA GLY A 184 -3.46 16.42 31.39
C GLY A 184 -2.42 17.27 30.65
N VAL A 185 -2.83 18.35 30.02
CA VAL A 185 -1.90 19.29 29.38
C VAL A 185 -1.17 20.07 30.49
N LYS A 186 0.14 19.91 30.56
CA LYS A 186 1.00 20.61 31.50
C LYS A 186 1.45 21.95 30.90
N ASN A 187 1.57 22.98 31.74
CA ASN A 187 2.03 24.33 31.36
C ASN A 187 1.06 25.16 30.49
N VAL A 188 -0.23 25.14 30.82
CA VAL A 188 -1.25 26.03 30.25
C VAL A 188 -1.72 27.03 31.29
#